data_03b57c33eaa33d68ebbe77bc27742b9f
#
_entry.id   03b57c33eaa33d68ebbe77bc27742b9f
#
_cell.length_a   1.000
_cell.length_b   1.000
_cell.length_c   1.000
_cell.angle_alpha   90.00
_cell.angle_beta   90.00
_cell.angle_gamma   90.00
#
_symmetry.space_group_name_H-M   'P 1'
#
loop_
_entity.id
_entity.type
_entity.pdbx_description
1 polymer ?
#
loop_
_entity_poly.entity_id
_entity_poly.type
_entity_poly.pdbx_seq_one_letter_code
_entity_poly.pdbx_strand_id
1 'polypeptide(L)'
;MSRLFSRPGRWPLPLIASSLVSLGACGDDDHRITAPSSHPSTPNMAIGDVITVTSSRGGTEEGTLRWAVAQATGGEIIRFDARLAGATITLDSTLVITNPITIEGPADEGVTVSGGGRGRVIDIAPNNYTTEPTTLRNLNITGGRLTLEGGAGIRAAEPLALLHVTVWGNEAPNAAAILTAPFIGLRLFNSTVSGNTSTAYLAHAIRLGAGARIENSTIAYNTQGGIGFSDIEYSSLINSIVAHNGTLINNCAFTETLQRSGTNIATDFSCGDSTEVIIADPLLATLRDNGGPSMTHAVSSESPAFNAMGPCGVAVDQRYQPRDAACDVGAYESTELTTVALAIDRVATLSPTGSSAVVSGTTKCSLAGDQFVVAVQIEQRGADKTVVTGTGFVNATCTTDAATWTVAVSASAGAFKSGNASTSATTQQGPTWLAPATTSRSMKLVVPSA
;
A
#
# COMPACT_ATOMS: atom_id res chain seq x y z
N MET A 1 -31.90 -37.64 52.85
CA MET A 1 -31.21 -37.80 54.14
C MET A 1 -30.04 -36.84 54.09
N SER A 2 -30.19 -35.68 54.58
CA SER A 2 -29.96 -35.19 55.92
C SER A 2 -28.49 -35.02 56.25
N ARG A 3 -28.16 -33.75 56.28
CA ARG A 3 -27.53 -32.95 57.38
C ARG A 3 -25.99 -33.00 57.39
N LEU A 4 -25.23 -32.01 57.83
CA LEU A 4 -25.41 -30.64 58.34
C LEU A 4 -23.99 -30.06 58.63
N PHE A 5 -23.81 -28.77 58.42
CA PHE A 5 -23.01 -27.76 59.18
C PHE A 5 -21.61 -28.08 59.73
N SER A 6 -20.61 -27.23 59.47
CA SER A 6 -20.22 -26.19 60.44
C SER A 6 -19.01 -25.36 59.94
N ARG A 7 -19.13 -24.03 60.00
CA ARG A 7 -18.07 -23.03 60.24
C ARG A 7 -17.98 -22.86 61.77
N PRO A 8 -17.04 -22.11 62.42
CA PRO A 8 -15.99 -21.18 61.94
C PRO A 8 -14.65 -21.26 62.78
N GLY A 9 -13.65 -20.46 62.40
CA GLY A 9 -12.50 -20.19 63.25
C GLY A 9 -11.74 -18.95 62.83
N ARG A 10 -12.07 -17.80 63.41
CA ARG A 10 -11.21 -16.59 63.46
C ARG A 10 -10.23 -16.77 64.62
N TRP A 11 -8.93 -16.33 64.41
CA TRP A 11 -8.09 -15.77 65.50
C TRP A 11 -6.86 -15.09 64.86
N PRO A 12 -6.03 -14.24 65.54
CA PRO A 12 -6.05 -12.79 65.35
C PRO A 12 -4.67 -12.25 64.89
N LEU A 13 -4.67 -10.97 64.54
CA LEU A 13 -3.45 -10.14 64.31
C LEU A 13 -2.66 -9.93 65.59
N PRO A 14 -1.34 -9.66 65.47
CA PRO A 14 -0.71 -8.66 66.34
C PRO A 14 -0.12 -7.51 65.54
N LEU A 15 -0.47 -6.30 65.96
CA LEU A 15 0.27 -5.06 65.79
C LEU A 15 1.60 -5.15 66.55
N ILE A 16 2.70 -4.72 65.96
CA ILE A 16 3.81 -4.03 66.67
C ILE A 16 4.65 -3.23 65.69
N ALA A 17 4.58 -1.93 65.86
CA ALA A 17 5.64 -0.94 66.00
C ALA A 17 6.58 -0.62 64.83
N SER A 18 6.52 0.64 64.51
CA SER A 18 7.40 1.55 63.80
C SER A 18 8.86 1.42 64.14
N SER A 19 9.71 1.37 63.12
CA SER A 19 11.05 1.97 63.19
C SER A 19 11.37 2.61 61.81
N LEU A 20 11.49 3.92 61.85
CA LEU A 20 12.06 4.74 60.80
C LEU A 20 13.54 4.37 60.62
N VAL A 21 13.96 4.02 59.43
CA VAL A 21 15.33 4.14 58.96
C VAL A 21 15.32 4.78 57.59
N SER A 22 16.19 5.77 57.48
CA SER A 22 16.37 6.75 56.43
C SER A 22 16.79 6.19 55.08
N LEU A 23 16.22 6.82 54.01
CA LEU A 23 16.80 7.23 52.74
C LEU A 23 17.98 6.44 52.19
N GLY A 24 17.68 5.61 51.20
CA GLY A 24 18.53 5.24 50.11
C GLY A 24 17.73 5.31 48.82
N ALA A 25 18.05 6.27 47.96
CA ALA A 25 17.46 6.39 46.63
C ALA A 25 17.87 5.20 45.77
N CYS A 26 16.91 4.34 45.40
CA CYS A 26 17.05 3.39 44.33
C CYS A 26 15.98 3.75 43.27
N GLY A 27 16.43 3.86 42.03
CA GLY A 27 15.65 4.34 40.93
C GLY A 27 14.42 3.49 40.65
N ASP A 28 13.38 4.16 40.28
CA ASP A 28 12.16 3.62 39.70
C ASP A 28 12.50 2.92 38.36
N ASP A 29 12.57 1.60 38.38
CA ASP A 29 12.41 0.80 37.16
C ASP A 29 10.93 0.77 36.82
N ASP A 30 10.49 1.88 36.20
CA ASP A 30 9.20 1.99 35.55
C ASP A 30 9.24 1.12 34.29
N HIS A 31 8.83 -0.15 34.40
CA HIS A 31 8.52 -0.97 33.24
C HIS A 31 7.28 -0.42 32.53
N ARG A 32 7.40 0.79 31.96
CA ARG A 32 6.56 1.22 30.89
C ARG A 32 6.88 0.33 29.69
N ILE A 33 5.94 -0.53 29.36
CA ILE A 33 5.84 -1.12 28.03
C ILE A 33 5.63 0.08 27.07
N THR A 34 6.72 0.64 26.57
CA THR A 34 6.66 1.62 25.49
C THR A 34 6.13 0.88 24.27
N ALA A 35 4.97 1.29 23.80
CA ALA A 35 4.48 0.89 22.48
C ALA A 35 5.62 1.08 21.48
N PRO A 36 5.84 0.15 20.53
CA PRO A 36 6.89 0.28 19.55
C PRO A 36 6.69 1.61 18.81
N SER A 37 7.72 2.44 18.83
CA SER A 37 7.74 3.71 18.13
C SER A 37 7.37 3.50 16.66
N SER A 38 6.33 4.18 16.21
CA SER A 38 5.72 4.08 14.89
C SER A 38 6.52 4.78 13.78
N HIS A 39 7.82 4.58 13.74
CA HIS A 39 8.62 4.96 12.56
C HIS A 39 9.50 3.77 12.21
N PRO A 40 9.28 3.13 11.04
CA PRO A 40 10.31 2.26 10.50
C PRO A 40 11.47 3.16 10.10
N SER A 41 12.48 3.22 10.97
CA SER A 41 13.80 3.64 10.51
C SER A 41 14.12 2.75 9.31
N THR A 42 14.32 3.35 8.13
CA THR A 42 15.07 2.68 7.07
C THR A 42 16.29 2.06 7.75
N PRO A 43 16.56 0.76 7.59
CA PRO A 43 17.74 0.17 8.18
C PRO A 43 18.93 1.01 7.73
N ASN A 44 19.68 1.52 8.71
CA ASN A 44 20.93 2.22 8.46
C ASN A 44 21.88 1.15 7.93
N MET A 45 21.87 0.95 6.59
CA MET A 45 22.77 -0.02 5.97
C MET A 45 24.17 0.51 6.15
N ALA A 46 25.01 -0.26 6.84
CA ALA A 46 26.45 -0.06 6.77
C ALA A 46 26.80 0.01 5.27
N ILE A 47 27.60 1.00 4.88
CA ILE A 47 28.08 1.13 3.50
C ILE A 47 29.04 -0.05 3.31
N GLY A 48 28.50 -1.19 2.84
CA GLY A 48 29.28 -2.34 2.41
C GLY A 48 29.96 -2.02 1.06
N ASP A 49 31.03 -2.72 0.75
CA ASP A 49 31.65 -2.64 -0.55
C ASP A 49 30.65 -2.98 -1.64
N VAL A 50 30.73 -2.28 -2.79
CA VAL A 50 29.82 -2.48 -3.92
C VAL A 50 30.50 -3.39 -4.95
N ILE A 51 29.82 -4.50 -5.29
CA ILE A 51 30.20 -5.41 -6.37
C ILE A 51 29.26 -5.17 -7.55
N THR A 52 29.81 -4.83 -8.71
CA THR A 52 28.99 -4.48 -9.88
C THR A 52 28.84 -5.64 -10.84
N VAL A 53 27.58 -5.99 -11.16
CA VAL A 53 27.21 -6.92 -12.23
C VAL A 53 27.20 -6.16 -13.55
N THR A 54 27.96 -6.64 -14.53
CA THR A 54 28.11 -6.00 -15.83
C THR A 54 27.63 -6.87 -17.00
N SER A 55 27.22 -8.11 -16.73
CA SER A 55 26.77 -9.09 -17.71
C SER A 55 25.43 -9.71 -17.36
N SER A 56 24.54 -9.82 -18.34
CA SER A 56 23.25 -10.49 -18.19
C SER A 56 23.32 -12.03 -18.35
N ARG A 57 24.51 -12.61 -18.48
CA ARG A 57 24.67 -14.07 -18.56
C ARG A 57 24.38 -14.73 -17.22
N GLY A 58 23.87 -15.97 -17.26
CA GLY A 58 23.50 -16.75 -16.06
C GLY A 58 24.61 -17.59 -15.46
N GLY A 59 25.81 -17.61 -16.08
CA GLY A 59 26.95 -18.42 -15.69
C GLY A 59 27.80 -17.83 -14.56
N THR A 60 29.05 -18.31 -14.45
CA THR A 60 30.01 -17.99 -13.38
C THR A 60 31.13 -17.06 -13.81
N GLU A 61 31.08 -16.56 -15.04
CA GLU A 61 32.09 -15.67 -15.59
C GLU A 61 32.12 -14.34 -14.85
N GLU A 62 33.27 -13.70 -14.83
CA GLU A 62 33.44 -12.37 -14.21
C GLU A 62 32.39 -11.37 -14.74
N GLY A 63 31.85 -10.57 -13.82
CA GLY A 63 30.81 -9.60 -14.12
C GLY A 63 29.38 -10.16 -14.16
N THR A 64 29.17 -11.48 -14.03
CA THR A 64 27.84 -12.08 -13.91
C THR A 64 27.30 -11.94 -12.48
N LEU A 65 25.98 -12.05 -12.31
CA LEU A 65 25.35 -12.03 -10.97
C LEU A 65 25.91 -13.16 -10.08
N ARG A 66 26.09 -14.35 -10.62
CA ARG A 66 26.63 -15.50 -9.87
C ARG A 66 28.07 -15.27 -9.43
N TRP A 67 28.89 -14.70 -10.30
CA TRP A 67 30.26 -14.31 -9.94
C TRP A 67 30.25 -13.28 -8.80
N ALA A 68 29.41 -12.24 -8.91
CA ALA A 68 29.32 -11.20 -7.89
C ALA A 68 28.89 -11.76 -6.51
N VAL A 69 27.91 -12.68 -6.49
CA VAL A 69 27.49 -13.37 -5.25
C VAL A 69 28.64 -14.23 -4.69
N ALA A 70 29.42 -14.89 -5.54
CA ALA A 70 30.56 -15.69 -5.09
C ALA A 70 31.74 -14.86 -4.54
N GLN A 71 31.85 -13.58 -4.89
CA GLN A 71 32.86 -12.67 -4.32
C GLN A 71 32.43 -12.08 -2.97
N ALA A 72 31.12 -12.08 -2.68
CA ALA A 72 30.60 -11.47 -1.48
C ALA A 72 30.89 -12.30 -0.23
N THR A 73 31.35 -11.65 0.84
CA THR A 73 31.76 -12.24 2.11
C THR A 73 30.78 -11.94 3.24
N GLY A 74 29.89 -10.95 3.04
CA GLY A 74 28.81 -10.54 3.95
C GLY A 74 28.78 -9.03 4.15
N GLY A 75 27.58 -8.44 3.97
CA GLY A 75 27.36 -7.00 4.09
C GLY A 75 27.54 -6.22 2.80
N GLU A 76 28.04 -6.84 1.73
CA GLU A 76 28.22 -6.15 0.44
C GLU A 76 26.89 -5.87 -0.26
N ILE A 77 26.93 -4.84 -1.14
CA ILE A 77 25.82 -4.50 -2.03
C ILE A 77 26.20 -4.91 -3.45
N ILE A 78 25.46 -5.85 -4.01
CA ILE A 78 25.57 -6.23 -5.41
C ILE A 78 24.64 -5.33 -6.22
N ARG A 79 25.21 -4.49 -7.09
CA ARG A 79 24.47 -3.60 -7.98
C ARG A 79 24.65 -4.02 -9.43
N PHE A 80 23.70 -3.64 -10.26
CA PHE A 80 23.77 -3.86 -11.69
C PHE A 80 24.22 -2.58 -12.40
N ASP A 81 25.08 -2.74 -13.41
CA ASP A 81 25.40 -1.65 -14.32
C ASP A 81 24.12 -1.12 -14.96
N ALA A 82 24.00 0.19 -15.14
CA ALA A 82 22.80 0.83 -15.68
C ALA A 82 22.35 0.27 -17.04
N ARG A 83 23.28 -0.28 -17.82
CA ARG A 83 22.97 -0.94 -19.11
C ARG A 83 22.18 -2.25 -18.96
N LEU A 84 22.07 -2.77 -17.74
CA LEU A 84 21.28 -3.95 -17.42
C LEU A 84 19.88 -3.61 -16.87
N ALA A 85 19.49 -2.33 -16.84
CA ALA A 85 18.14 -1.94 -16.53
C ALA A 85 17.14 -2.64 -17.46
N GLY A 86 16.09 -3.23 -16.91
CA GLY A 86 15.09 -4.03 -17.63
C GLY A 86 15.59 -5.40 -18.14
N ALA A 87 16.88 -5.74 -17.97
CA ALA A 87 17.43 -6.99 -18.48
C ALA A 87 16.88 -8.21 -17.74
N THR A 88 16.81 -9.33 -18.46
CA THR A 88 16.55 -10.65 -17.89
C THR A 88 17.84 -11.45 -17.81
N ILE A 89 18.19 -11.88 -16.59
CA ILE A 89 19.28 -12.83 -16.32
C ILE A 89 18.67 -14.22 -16.15
N THR A 90 18.81 -15.07 -17.14
CA THR A 90 18.39 -16.47 -17.03
C THR A 90 19.54 -17.29 -16.44
N LEU A 91 19.32 -17.78 -15.24
CA LEU A 91 20.33 -18.53 -14.49
C LEU A 91 20.50 -19.94 -15.06
N ASP A 92 21.74 -20.40 -15.14
CA ASP A 92 22.06 -21.78 -15.59
C ASP A 92 21.71 -22.83 -14.51
N SER A 93 21.70 -22.41 -13.24
CA SER A 93 21.31 -23.21 -12.08
C SER A 93 20.88 -22.31 -10.93
N THR A 94 20.37 -22.86 -9.83
CA THR A 94 20.00 -22.11 -8.62
C THR A 94 21.10 -21.15 -8.18
N LEU A 95 20.75 -19.87 -7.94
CA LEU A 95 21.65 -18.91 -7.33
C LEU A 95 21.68 -19.15 -5.81
N VAL A 96 22.82 -19.65 -5.32
CA VAL A 96 23.01 -19.92 -3.89
C VAL A 96 23.68 -18.72 -3.24
N ILE A 97 23.06 -18.18 -2.20
CA ILE A 97 23.56 -17.07 -1.39
C ILE A 97 23.91 -17.63 -0.01
N THR A 98 25.15 -17.52 0.40
CA THR A 98 25.64 -18.10 1.68
C THR A 98 25.95 -17.05 2.72
N ASN A 99 26.02 -15.77 2.36
CA ASN A 99 26.28 -14.67 3.27
C ASN A 99 25.18 -13.61 3.17
N PRO A 100 24.84 -12.90 4.25
CA PRO A 100 23.86 -11.82 4.19
C PRO A 100 24.40 -10.67 3.33
N ILE A 101 23.74 -10.43 2.22
CA ILE A 101 24.09 -9.41 1.22
C ILE A 101 22.84 -8.67 0.75
N THR A 102 23.05 -7.52 0.12
CA THR A 102 21.98 -6.84 -0.61
C THR A 102 22.18 -7.02 -2.11
N ILE A 103 21.18 -7.49 -2.83
CA ILE A 103 21.13 -7.48 -4.30
C ILE A 103 20.11 -6.42 -4.72
N GLU A 104 20.59 -5.37 -5.38
CA GLU A 104 19.81 -4.18 -5.71
C GLU A 104 19.82 -3.91 -7.22
N GLY A 105 18.67 -4.11 -7.88
CA GLY A 105 18.44 -3.69 -9.27
C GLY A 105 18.31 -2.17 -9.41
N PRO A 106 18.43 -1.63 -10.63
CA PRO A 106 18.12 -0.24 -10.93
C PRO A 106 16.69 0.13 -10.48
N ALA A 107 16.50 1.36 -10.00
CA ALA A 107 15.22 1.78 -9.44
C ALA A 107 14.15 2.11 -10.50
N ASP A 108 14.56 2.36 -11.72
CA ASP A 108 13.69 2.75 -12.84
C ASP A 108 13.08 1.56 -13.60
N GLU A 109 13.88 0.54 -13.94
CA GLU A 109 13.42 -0.62 -14.71
C GLU A 109 13.76 -1.97 -14.06
N GLY A 110 14.50 -1.98 -12.94
CA GLY A 110 14.90 -3.18 -12.22
C GLY A 110 15.67 -4.20 -13.06
N VAL A 111 15.71 -5.44 -12.58
CA VAL A 111 16.27 -6.60 -13.29
C VAL A 111 15.38 -7.81 -13.04
N THR A 112 15.18 -8.63 -14.06
CA THR A 112 14.51 -9.93 -13.92
C THR A 112 15.55 -11.04 -13.72
N VAL A 113 15.43 -11.79 -12.63
CA VAL A 113 16.21 -13.01 -12.37
C VAL A 113 15.31 -14.20 -12.62
N SER A 114 15.66 -15.01 -13.62
CA SER A 114 14.84 -16.14 -14.09
C SER A 114 15.53 -17.48 -13.90
N GLY A 115 14.79 -18.48 -13.40
CA GLY A 115 15.24 -19.86 -13.37
C GLY A 115 15.15 -20.59 -14.71
N GLY A 116 14.57 -19.96 -15.75
CA GLY A 116 14.43 -20.57 -17.08
C GLY A 116 13.60 -21.86 -17.12
N GLY A 117 12.69 -22.06 -16.15
CA GLY A 117 11.90 -23.29 -16.00
C GLY A 117 12.70 -24.49 -15.44
N ARG A 118 13.86 -24.23 -14.86
CA ARG A 118 14.79 -25.26 -14.36
C ARG A 118 15.18 -24.99 -12.90
N GLY A 119 14.73 -25.82 -11.98
CA GLY A 119 15.11 -25.70 -10.57
C GLY A 119 14.59 -24.45 -9.84
N ARG A 120 15.15 -24.18 -8.69
CA ARG A 120 14.88 -23.00 -7.86
C ARG A 120 15.64 -21.79 -8.43
N VAL A 121 15.06 -20.59 -8.31
CA VAL A 121 15.76 -19.37 -8.74
C VAL A 121 16.82 -18.99 -7.71
N ILE A 122 16.42 -18.75 -6.46
CA ILE A 122 17.32 -18.29 -5.38
C ILE A 122 17.20 -19.22 -4.17
N ASP A 123 18.36 -19.60 -3.63
CA ASP A 123 18.49 -20.37 -2.41
C ASP A 123 19.40 -19.62 -1.43
N ILE A 124 18.79 -19.08 -0.38
CA ILE A 124 19.53 -18.46 0.73
C ILE A 124 19.85 -19.59 1.70
N ALA A 125 21.07 -20.08 1.62
CA ALA A 125 21.54 -21.23 2.38
C ALA A 125 21.96 -20.82 3.79
N PRO A 126 21.86 -21.72 4.80
CA PRO A 126 22.24 -21.38 6.15
C PRO A 126 23.76 -21.14 6.25
N ASN A 127 24.11 -20.03 6.89
CA ASN A 127 25.49 -19.71 7.22
C ASN A 127 25.57 -19.10 8.62
N ASN A 128 25.82 -19.96 9.62
CA ASN A 128 26.04 -19.58 11.02
C ASN A 128 24.88 -18.81 11.71
N TYR A 129 23.65 -18.92 11.22
CA TYR A 129 22.44 -18.30 11.82
C TYR A 129 22.64 -16.82 12.12
N THR A 130 22.88 -16.02 11.09
CA THR A 130 22.98 -14.58 11.23
C THR A 130 21.60 -13.97 11.50
N THR A 131 21.56 -12.85 12.23
CA THR A 131 20.35 -12.04 12.41
C THR A 131 20.16 -11.03 11.28
N GLU A 132 21.20 -10.78 10.50
CA GLU A 132 21.16 -9.84 9.37
C GLU A 132 20.48 -10.48 8.18
N PRO A 133 19.50 -9.82 7.58
CA PRO A 133 18.77 -10.38 6.45
C PRO A 133 19.58 -10.27 5.15
N THR A 134 19.46 -11.29 4.29
CA THR A 134 19.68 -11.08 2.85
C THR A 134 18.56 -10.20 2.31
N THR A 135 18.93 -9.09 1.67
CA THR A 135 17.97 -8.13 1.10
C THR A 135 17.97 -8.21 -0.42
N LEU A 136 16.80 -8.44 -1.00
CA LEU A 136 16.57 -8.36 -2.44
C LEU A 136 15.72 -7.11 -2.72
N ARG A 137 16.19 -6.26 -3.63
CA ARG A 137 15.52 -5.00 -3.95
C ARG A 137 15.45 -4.77 -5.46
N ASN A 138 14.33 -4.21 -5.93
CA ASN A 138 14.17 -3.81 -7.33
C ASN A 138 14.36 -4.96 -8.33
N LEU A 139 13.80 -6.12 -8.03
CA LEU A 139 13.95 -7.34 -8.82
C LEU A 139 12.60 -7.96 -9.18
N ASN A 140 12.57 -8.62 -10.32
CA ASN A 140 11.55 -9.59 -10.68
C ASN A 140 12.15 -10.99 -10.57
N ILE A 141 11.51 -11.92 -9.86
CA ILE A 141 11.99 -13.28 -9.62
C ILE A 141 10.98 -14.27 -10.18
N THR A 142 11.38 -15.00 -11.21
CA THR A 142 10.44 -15.81 -12.01
C THR A 142 11.08 -17.08 -12.59
N GLY A 143 10.21 -17.95 -13.13
CA GLY A 143 10.66 -19.12 -13.91
C GLY A 143 11.37 -20.19 -13.09
N GLY A 144 11.18 -20.20 -11.76
CA GLY A 144 11.57 -21.34 -10.93
C GLY A 144 10.60 -22.50 -11.11
N ARG A 145 11.13 -23.73 -11.22
CA ARG A 145 10.29 -24.93 -11.36
C ARG A 145 10.87 -26.10 -10.59
N LEU A 146 10.06 -26.62 -9.65
CA LEU A 146 10.37 -27.78 -8.82
C LEU A 146 9.27 -28.84 -8.90
N THR A 147 9.64 -30.10 -8.79
CA THR A 147 8.67 -31.22 -8.83
C THR A 147 8.49 -31.92 -7.49
N LEU A 148 9.39 -31.75 -6.55
CA LEU A 148 9.37 -32.47 -5.26
C LEU A 148 9.43 -31.54 -4.05
N GLU A 149 10.10 -30.40 -4.17
CA GLU A 149 10.33 -29.46 -3.05
C GLU A 149 9.48 -28.19 -3.20
N GLY A 150 9.50 -27.33 -2.16
CA GLY A 150 8.92 -25.99 -2.19
C GLY A 150 9.95 -24.89 -2.40
N GLY A 151 9.47 -23.63 -2.57
CA GLY A 151 10.32 -22.47 -2.74
C GLY A 151 10.98 -22.39 -4.11
N ALA A 152 10.21 -22.57 -5.18
CA ALA A 152 10.75 -22.51 -6.54
C ALA A 152 11.27 -21.11 -6.88
N GLY A 153 10.61 -20.04 -6.45
CA GLY A 153 11.14 -18.70 -6.55
C GLY A 153 12.30 -18.51 -5.58
N ILE A 154 12.01 -18.57 -4.29
CA ILE A 154 13.00 -18.34 -3.22
C ILE A 154 12.81 -19.38 -2.12
N ARG A 155 13.90 -20.02 -1.68
CA ARG A 155 14.00 -20.69 -0.40
C ARG A 155 14.94 -19.88 0.50
N ALA A 156 14.51 -19.59 1.73
CA ALA A 156 15.33 -18.86 2.69
C ALA A 156 15.53 -19.71 3.95
N ALA A 157 16.77 -20.02 4.26
CA ALA A 157 17.19 -20.63 5.52
C ALA A 157 17.90 -19.63 6.46
N GLU A 158 17.93 -18.35 6.08
CA GLU A 158 18.35 -17.18 6.83
C GLU A 158 17.35 -16.06 6.60
N PRO A 159 17.30 -15.01 7.45
CA PRO A 159 16.32 -13.92 7.34
C PRO A 159 16.33 -13.27 5.96
N LEU A 160 15.13 -13.01 5.43
CA LEU A 160 14.92 -12.47 4.08
C LEU A 160 14.11 -11.18 4.11
N ALA A 161 14.62 -10.16 3.41
CA ALA A 161 13.88 -8.93 3.13
C ALA A 161 13.68 -8.73 1.63
N LEU A 162 12.45 -8.55 1.21
CA LEU A 162 12.06 -8.22 -0.16
C LEU A 162 11.48 -6.81 -0.17
N LEU A 163 12.10 -5.91 -0.96
CA LEU A 163 11.74 -4.50 -1.04
C LEU A 163 11.57 -4.10 -2.50
N HIS A 164 10.39 -3.68 -2.92
CA HIS A 164 10.10 -3.34 -4.30
C HIS A 164 10.38 -4.51 -5.27
N VAL A 165 9.98 -5.72 -4.88
CA VAL A 165 10.25 -6.98 -5.59
C VAL A 165 8.95 -7.60 -6.06
N THR A 166 8.98 -8.22 -7.24
CA THR A 166 7.90 -9.09 -7.70
C THR A 166 8.38 -10.53 -7.81
N VAL A 167 7.67 -11.45 -7.15
CA VAL A 167 7.88 -12.90 -7.26
C VAL A 167 6.71 -13.50 -8.01
N TRP A 168 6.93 -13.97 -9.24
CA TRP A 168 5.83 -14.39 -10.11
C TRP A 168 6.18 -15.56 -11.03
N GLY A 169 5.15 -16.33 -11.45
CA GLY A 169 5.32 -17.36 -12.47
C GLY A 169 6.26 -18.48 -12.04
N ASN A 170 6.38 -18.79 -10.76
CA ASN A 170 7.15 -19.91 -10.25
C ASN A 170 6.22 -21.10 -9.97
N GLU A 171 6.72 -22.34 -10.13
CA GLU A 171 5.95 -23.57 -9.98
C GLU A 171 6.65 -24.55 -9.05
N ALA A 172 5.91 -25.06 -8.04
CA ALA A 172 6.39 -26.07 -7.10
C ALA A 172 5.21 -26.84 -6.50
N PRO A 173 5.41 -28.00 -5.88
CA PRO A 173 4.34 -28.65 -5.12
C PRO A 173 3.80 -27.77 -4.01
N ASN A 174 4.66 -27.05 -3.29
CA ASN A 174 4.27 -26.17 -2.18
C ASN A 174 5.16 -24.91 -2.17
N ALA A 175 4.63 -23.82 -1.64
CA ALA A 175 5.35 -22.56 -1.54
C ALA A 175 6.04 -22.16 -2.85
N ALA A 176 5.28 -22.14 -3.93
CA ALA A 176 5.87 -21.92 -5.26
C ALA A 176 6.66 -20.61 -5.35
N ALA A 177 6.22 -19.58 -4.67
CA ALA A 177 6.94 -18.30 -4.62
C ALA A 177 8.05 -18.28 -3.58
N ILE A 178 7.70 -18.43 -2.29
CA ILE A 178 8.62 -18.22 -1.17
C ILE A 178 8.41 -19.30 -0.10
N LEU A 179 9.51 -19.96 0.30
CA LEU A 179 9.56 -20.86 1.43
C LEU A 179 10.61 -20.37 2.42
N THR A 180 10.23 -20.07 3.65
CA THR A 180 11.21 -19.86 4.73
C THR A 180 11.35 -21.10 5.60
N ALA A 181 12.56 -21.39 6.04
CA ALA A 181 12.83 -22.49 6.96
C ALA A 181 12.24 -22.20 8.37
N PRO A 182 12.08 -23.18 9.24
CA PRO A 182 11.65 -22.96 10.63
C PRO A 182 12.49 -21.89 11.32
N PHE A 183 11.84 -21.02 12.06
CA PHE A 183 12.44 -19.88 12.80
C PHE A 183 13.06 -18.78 11.93
N ILE A 184 12.79 -18.79 10.62
CA ILE A 184 13.30 -17.78 9.67
C ILE A 184 12.19 -16.81 9.29
N GLY A 185 12.41 -15.52 9.63
CA GLY A 185 11.48 -14.43 9.36
C GLY A 185 11.53 -13.92 7.92
N LEU A 186 10.39 -13.40 7.46
CA LEU A 186 10.24 -12.71 6.17
C LEU A 186 9.82 -11.26 6.38
N ARG A 187 10.49 -10.33 5.71
CA ARG A 187 9.97 -8.98 5.49
C ARG A 187 9.61 -8.80 4.02
N LEU A 188 8.35 -8.46 3.76
CA LEU A 188 7.83 -8.11 2.45
C LEU A 188 7.30 -6.68 2.49
N PHE A 189 7.90 -5.79 1.72
CA PHE A 189 7.59 -4.36 1.76
C PHE A 189 7.48 -3.79 0.35
N ASN A 190 6.38 -3.07 0.06
CA ASN A 190 6.13 -2.53 -1.27
C ASN A 190 6.44 -3.57 -2.36
N SER A 191 5.83 -4.76 -2.28
CA SER A 191 6.20 -5.90 -3.12
C SER A 191 4.97 -6.67 -3.58
N THR A 192 5.12 -7.41 -4.67
CA THR A 192 4.04 -8.20 -5.27
C THR A 192 4.43 -9.68 -5.34
N VAL A 193 3.52 -10.57 -4.92
CA VAL A 193 3.66 -12.02 -5.11
C VAL A 193 2.44 -12.51 -5.89
N SER A 194 2.62 -12.90 -7.16
CA SER A 194 1.47 -13.15 -8.03
C SER A 194 1.70 -14.25 -9.06
N GLY A 195 0.63 -14.96 -9.41
CA GLY A 195 0.66 -15.92 -10.51
C GLY A 195 1.61 -17.10 -10.30
N ASN A 196 1.94 -17.43 -9.04
CA ASN A 196 2.75 -18.60 -8.73
C ASN A 196 1.87 -19.85 -8.61
N THR A 197 2.34 -20.97 -9.10
CA THR A 197 1.59 -22.22 -9.20
C THR A 197 2.06 -23.23 -8.17
N SER A 198 1.33 -23.36 -7.06
CA SER A 198 1.48 -24.49 -6.13
C SER A 198 0.60 -25.64 -6.59
N THR A 199 1.17 -26.85 -6.72
CA THR A 199 0.49 -28.00 -7.35
C THR A 199 -0.06 -29.02 -6.34
N ALA A 200 0.42 -29.02 -5.10
CA ALA A 200 -0.09 -29.89 -4.05
C ALA A 200 -1.38 -29.33 -3.45
N TYR A 201 -2.24 -30.22 -2.98
CA TYR A 201 -3.45 -29.86 -2.27
C TYR A 201 -3.13 -29.15 -0.94
N LEU A 202 -3.86 -28.10 -0.61
CA LEU A 202 -3.65 -27.23 0.57
C LEU A 202 -2.29 -26.51 0.60
N ALA A 203 -1.66 -26.32 -0.55
CA ALA A 203 -0.43 -25.57 -0.65
C ALA A 203 -0.69 -24.03 -0.69
N HIS A 204 0.31 -23.24 -0.38
CA HIS A 204 0.27 -21.78 -0.46
C HIS A 204 1.40 -21.27 -1.34
N ALA A 205 1.27 -20.09 -1.92
CA ALA A 205 2.37 -19.48 -2.68
C ALA A 205 3.54 -19.10 -1.77
N ILE A 206 3.23 -18.58 -0.58
CA ILE A 206 4.18 -18.27 0.48
C ILE A 206 3.93 -19.21 1.65
N ARG A 207 4.97 -19.88 2.14
CA ARG A 207 4.92 -20.66 3.39
C ARG A 207 6.00 -20.16 4.33
N LEU A 208 5.57 -19.79 5.52
CA LEU A 208 6.43 -19.19 6.53
C LEU A 208 6.78 -20.21 7.61
N GLY A 209 8.05 -20.26 7.98
CA GLY A 209 8.56 -21.05 9.09
C GLY A 209 8.67 -20.27 10.40
N ALA A 210 8.49 -18.95 10.36
CA ALA A 210 8.47 -18.05 11.50
C ALA A 210 7.57 -16.84 11.22
N GLY A 211 7.65 -15.81 12.06
CA GLY A 211 6.92 -14.56 11.90
C GLY A 211 7.29 -13.80 10.63
N ALA A 212 6.33 -13.09 10.06
CA ALA A 212 6.55 -12.22 8.90
C ALA A 212 6.00 -10.81 9.13
N ARG A 213 6.65 -9.83 8.51
CA ARG A 213 6.08 -8.49 8.35
C ARG A 213 5.80 -8.23 6.88
N ILE A 214 4.52 -8.18 6.55
CA ILE A 214 4.01 -7.92 5.19
C ILE A 214 3.35 -6.56 5.22
N GLU A 215 3.89 -5.62 4.45
CA GLU A 215 3.50 -4.22 4.52
C GLU A 215 3.41 -3.60 3.13
N ASN A 216 2.32 -2.87 2.85
CA ASN A 216 2.07 -2.19 1.57
C ASN A 216 2.31 -3.11 0.36
N SER A 217 1.85 -4.36 0.45
CA SER A 217 2.18 -5.40 -0.51
C SER A 217 0.93 -6.04 -1.10
N THR A 218 1.05 -6.64 -2.28
CA THR A 218 -0.04 -7.31 -2.97
C THR A 218 0.30 -8.78 -3.20
N ILE A 219 -0.49 -9.70 -2.63
CA ILE A 219 -0.38 -11.15 -2.82
C ILE A 219 -1.65 -11.62 -3.52
N ALA A 220 -1.56 -11.90 -4.83
CA ALA A 220 -2.76 -12.16 -5.61
C ALA A 220 -2.58 -13.19 -6.73
N TYR A 221 -3.68 -13.82 -7.13
CA TYR A 221 -3.76 -14.74 -8.28
C TYR A 221 -2.78 -15.92 -8.21
N ASN A 222 -2.38 -16.35 -7.01
CA ASN A 222 -1.61 -17.56 -6.84
C ASN A 222 -2.55 -18.77 -6.77
N THR A 223 -2.12 -19.91 -7.33
CA THR A 223 -2.94 -21.13 -7.25
C THR A 223 -2.90 -21.71 -5.83
N GLN A 224 -3.94 -22.44 -5.46
CA GLN A 224 -4.16 -23.08 -4.16
C GLN A 224 -4.40 -22.06 -3.03
N GLY A 225 -3.39 -21.40 -2.45
CA GLY A 225 -3.55 -20.40 -1.40
C GLY A 225 -2.50 -19.29 -1.50
N GLY A 226 -2.75 -18.16 -0.83
CA GLY A 226 -1.83 -17.03 -0.80
C GLY A 226 -0.70 -17.24 0.20
N ILE A 227 -1.00 -17.16 1.49
CA ILE A 227 -0.02 -17.18 2.58
C ILE A 227 -0.40 -18.22 3.62
N GLY A 228 0.52 -19.15 3.90
CA GLY A 228 0.51 -19.98 5.11
C GLY A 228 1.42 -19.35 6.16
N PHE A 229 0.83 -18.71 7.19
CA PHE A 229 1.56 -18.11 8.29
C PHE A 229 2.15 -19.18 9.22
N SER A 230 3.09 -18.77 10.04
CA SER A 230 3.61 -19.61 11.14
C SER A 230 2.64 -19.54 12.32
N ASP A 231 2.41 -20.66 12.97
CA ASP A 231 1.62 -20.80 14.19
C ASP A 231 2.44 -20.59 15.47
N ILE A 232 3.74 -20.39 15.36
CA ILE A 232 4.67 -20.31 16.50
C ILE A 232 5.19 -18.88 16.76
N GLU A 233 5.06 -17.96 15.81
CA GLU A 233 5.54 -16.58 15.95
C GLU A 233 4.53 -15.58 15.35
N TYR A 234 4.51 -14.39 15.94
CA TYR A 234 3.62 -13.32 15.47
C TYR A 234 4.03 -12.82 14.08
N SER A 235 3.03 -12.73 13.21
CA SER A 235 3.14 -12.09 11.89
C SER A 235 2.34 -10.81 11.87
N SER A 236 2.70 -9.89 10.97
CA SER A 236 1.97 -8.63 10.77
C SER A 236 1.55 -8.48 9.31
N LEU A 237 0.28 -8.17 9.08
CA LEU A 237 -0.28 -7.76 7.80
C LEU A 237 -0.71 -6.31 7.90
N ILE A 238 -0.10 -5.44 7.10
CA ILE A 238 -0.23 -3.99 7.22
C ILE A 238 -0.49 -3.39 5.84
N ASN A 239 -1.60 -2.69 5.67
CA ASN A 239 -1.91 -1.95 4.45
C ASN A 239 -1.74 -2.79 3.17
N SER A 240 -2.15 -4.05 3.20
CA SER A 240 -1.83 -5.02 2.15
C SER A 240 -3.08 -5.65 1.55
N ILE A 241 -2.95 -6.12 0.31
CA ILE A 241 -3.98 -6.86 -0.42
C ILE A 241 -3.59 -8.34 -0.45
N VAL A 242 -4.50 -9.23 -0.03
CA VAL A 242 -4.36 -10.68 -0.19
C VAL A 242 -5.63 -11.19 -0.87
N ALA A 243 -5.59 -11.38 -2.20
CA ALA A 243 -6.81 -11.55 -2.97
C ALA A 243 -6.67 -12.58 -4.10
N HIS A 244 -7.79 -13.25 -4.42
CA HIS A 244 -7.87 -14.18 -5.56
C HIS A 244 -6.82 -15.30 -5.52
N ASN A 245 -6.38 -15.71 -4.34
CA ASN A 245 -5.46 -16.81 -4.20
C ASN A 245 -6.24 -18.13 -4.00
N GLY A 246 -6.05 -19.03 -4.94
CA GLY A 246 -6.70 -20.35 -4.91
C GLY A 246 -8.20 -20.34 -5.25
N THR A 247 -8.72 -21.52 -5.49
CA THR A 247 -10.17 -21.75 -5.69
C THR A 247 -10.75 -22.68 -4.63
N LEU A 248 -9.91 -23.42 -3.93
CA LEU A 248 -10.28 -24.43 -2.94
C LEU A 248 -9.73 -24.14 -1.54
N ILE A 249 -8.82 -23.18 -1.43
CA ILE A 249 -8.16 -22.78 -0.19
C ILE A 249 -8.13 -21.27 -0.11
N ASN A 250 -8.07 -20.80 1.10
CA ASN A 250 -8.19 -19.41 1.51
C ASN A 250 -6.95 -18.58 1.16
N ASN A 251 -7.12 -17.28 1.05
CA ASN A 251 -6.04 -16.32 0.89
C ASN A 251 -4.97 -16.46 1.98
N CYS A 252 -5.37 -16.75 3.22
CA CYS A 252 -4.50 -16.92 4.38
C CYS A 252 -4.79 -18.24 5.10
N ALA A 253 -3.78 -18.80 5.78
CA ALA A 253 -3.91 -19.93 6.70
C ALA A 253 -3.00 -19.72 7.92
N PHE A 254 -3.35 -20.36 9.05
CA PHE A 254 -2.60 -20.29 10.32
C PHE A 254 -2.52 -18.84 10.84
N THR A 255 -3.69 -18.20 11.01
CA THR A 255 -3.80 -16.77 11.31
C THR A 255 -3.97 -16.45 12.79
N GLU A 256 -3.83 -17.45 13.68
CA GLU A 256 -4.01 -17.31 15.13
C GLU A 256 -3.05 -16.29 15.76
N THR A 257 -1.84 -16.17 15.20
CA THR A 257 -0.83 -15.21 15.64
C THR A 257 -0.72 -13.99 14.74
N LEU A 258 -1.62 -13.85 13.73
CA LEU A 258 -1.57 -12.74 12.78
C LEU A 258 -2.11 -11.46 13.39
N GLN A 259 -1.25 -10.44 13.46
CA GLN A 259 -1.62 -9.07 13.83
C GLN A 259 -1.96 -8.28 12.56
N ARG A 260 -3.08 -7.58 12.60
CA ARG A 260 -3.54 -6.76 11.48
C ARG A 260 -3.52 -5.31 11.90
N SER A 261 -2.97 -4.44 11.06
CA SER A 261 -2.96 -3.00 11.31
C SER A 261 -3.07 -2.21 10.01
N GLY A 262 -3.48 -0.96 10.11
CA GLY A 262 -3.83 -0.16 8.95
C GLY A 262 -5.05 -0.74 8.22
N THR A 263 -5.13 -0.51 6.91
CA THR A 263 -6.21 -1.03 6.08
C THR A 263 -5.72 -2.22 5.26
N ASN A 264 -6.33 -3.39 5.44
CA ASN A 264 -6.03 -4.57 4.65
C ASN A 264 -7.27 -5.00 3.85
N ILE A 265 -7.07 -5.60 2.68
CA ILE A 265 -8.16 -6.09 1.82
C ILE A 265 -7.94 -7.57 1.51
N ALA A 266 -8.99 -8.37 1.62
CA ALA A 266 -9.00 -9.76 1.19
C ALA A 266 -10.31 -10.11 0.48
N THR A 267 -10.27 -11.13 -0.40
CA THR A 267 -11.48 -11.61 -1.08
C THR A 267 -12.25 -12.66 -0.30
N ASP A 268 -11.76 -13.05 0.88
CA ASP A 268 -12.41 -13.99 1.80
C ASP A 268 -12.07 -13.68 3.27
N PHE A 269 -12.74 -14.36 4.19
CA PHE A 269 -12.58 -14.17 5.64
C PHE A 269 -11.36 -14.86 6.25
N SER A 270 -10.50 -15.48 5.45
CA SER A 270 -9.39 -16.26 5.99
C SER A 270 -8.25 -15.43 6.57
N CYS A 271 -8.10 -14.19 6.10
CA CYS A 271 -7.09 -13.26 6.62
C CYS A 271 -7.59 -12.44 7.82
N GLY A 272 -8.86 -12.53 8.18
CA GLY A 272 -9.51 -11.80 9.27
C GLY A 272 -10.99 -11.60 9.01
N ASP A 273 -11.73 -11.15 10.00
CA ASP A 273 -13.14 -10.83 9.81
C ASP A 273 -13.35 -9.39 9.28
N SER A 274 -14.60 -9.02 9.04
CA SER A 274 -14.94 -7.71 8.46
C SER A 274 -14.66 -6.51 9.38
N THR A 275 -14.28 -6.73 10.62
CA THR A 275 -13.84 -5.67 11.56
C THR A 275 -12.32 -5.44 11.48
N GLU A 276 -11.58 -6.39 10.94
CA GLU A 276 -10.12 -6.38 10.85
C GLU A 276 -9.61 -6.19 9.42
N VAL A 277 -10.38 -6.64 8.41
CA VAL A 277 -10.00 -6.67 7.00
C VAL A 277 -11.22 -6.28 6.15
N ILE A 278 -11.05 -5.45 5.14
CA ILE A 278 -12.10 -5.18 4.14
C ILE A 278 -12.27 -6.43 3.29
N ILE A 279 -13.44 -7.06 3.36
CA ILE A 279 -13.77 -8.23 2.54
C ILE A 279 -14.42 -7.76 1.24
N ALA A 280 -13.62 -7.62 0.20
CA ALA A 280 -14.07 -7.13 -1.11
C ALA A 280 -13.13 -7.58 -2.22
N ASP A 281 -13.62 -7.56 -3.46
CA ASP A 281 -12.78 -7.70 -4.65
C ASP A 281 -11.99 -6.40 -4.86
N PRO A 282 -10.65 -6.41 -4.81
CA PRO A 282 -9.83 -5.22 -5.02
C PRO A 282 -9.77 -4.76 -6.48
N LEU A 283 -10.45 -5.40 -7.42
CA LEU A 283 -10.52 -5.06 -8.85
C LEU A 283 -9.13 -4.84 -9.48
N LEU A 284 -8.17 -5.70 -9.13
CA LEU A 284 -6.81 -5.60 -9.60
C LEU A 284 -6.69 -5.82 -11.12
N ALA A 285 -6.00 -4.92 -11.80
CA ALA A 285 -5.60 -5.14 -13.19
C ALA A 285 -4.63 -6.33 -13.31
N THR A 286 -4.43 -6.85 -14.51
CA THR A 286 -3.44 -7.91 -14.75
C THR A 286 -2.03 -7.49 -14.38
N LEU A 287 -1.22 -8.43 -13.84
CA LEU A 287 0.19 -8.20 -13.53
C LEU A 287 0.94 -7.78 -14.81
N ARG A 288 1.60 -6.62 -14.76
CA ARG A 288 2.39 -6.09 -15.87
C ARG A 288 3.41 -5.08 -15.40
N ASP A 289 4.25 -4.66 -16.31
CA ASP A 289 5.07 -3.47 -16.12
C ASP A 289 4.14 -2.22 -16.14
N ASN A 290 4.04 -1.55 -15.01
CA ASN A 290 3.33 -0.28 -14.81
C ASN A 290 4.32 0.87 -14.53
N GLY A 291 5.57 0.71 -14.93
CA GLY A 291 6.71 1.56 -14.58
C GLY A 291 7.37 1.14 -13.26
N GLY A 292 8.59 1.66 -13.02
CA GLY A 292 9.40 1.29 -11.85
C GLY A 292 10.14 -0.03 -11.99
N PRO A 293 10.75 -0.53 -10.91
CA PRO A 293 11.73 -1.63 -11.00
C PRO A 293 11.11 -3.02 -11.13
N SER A 294 9.82 -3.17 -10.86
CA SER A 294 9.20 -4.50 -10.84
C SER A 294 7.71 -4.44 -11.16
N MET A 295 7.17 -5.56 -11.65
CA MET A 295 5.80 -5.66 -12.12
C MET A 295 4.80 -5.48 -10.96
N THR A 296 3.65 -4.86 -11.24
CA THR A 296 2.59 -4.60 -10.26
C THR A 296 1.22 -4.90 -10.83
N HIS A 297 0.23 -5.06 -9.94
CA HIS A 297 -1.18 -4.96 -10.27
C HIS A 297 -1.64 -3.52 -10.07
N ALA A 298 -2.08 -2.86 -11.11
CA ALA A 298 -2.64 -1.52 -10.98
C ALA A 298 -4.01 -1.57 -10.27
N VAL A 299 -4.26 -0.52 -9.49
CA VAL A 299 -5.52 -0.24 -8.80
C VAL A 299 -6.19 0.91 -9.54
N SER A 300 -7.47 0.76 -9.88
CA SER A 300 -8.28 1.82 -10.48
C SER A 300 -9.07 2.57 -9.43
N SER A 301 -9.60 3.72 -9.81
CA SER A 301 -10.49 4.52 -8.94
C SER A 301 -11.81 3.82 -8.56
N GLU A 302 -12.17 2.72 -9.21
CA GLU A 302 -13.34 1.91 -8.86
C GLU A 302 -13.03 0.85 -7.78
N SER A 303 -11.73 0.64 -7.47
CA SER A 303 -11.29 -0.36 -6.51
C SER A 303 -11.59 0.07 -5.07
N PRO A 304 -12.02 -0.86 -4.19
CA PRO A 304 -12.08 -0.59 -2.76
C PRO A 304 -10.70 -0.35 -2.11
N ALA A 305 -9.60 -0.57 -2.86
CA ALA A 305 -8.24 -0.27 -2.41
C ALA A 305 -7.84 1.19 -2.66
N PHE A 306 -8.55 1.87 -3.57
CA PHE A 306 -8.25 3.25 -3.95
C PHE A 306 -8.53 4.22 -2.80
N ASN A 307 -7.54 5.02 -2.42
CA ASN A 307 -7.62 6.01 -1.34
C ASN A 307 -8.17 5.46 -0.01
N ALA A 308 -8.04 4.15 0.22
CA ALA A 308 -8.66 3.49 1.37
C ALA A 308 -7.78 3.46 2.62
N MET A 309 -6.51 3.80 2.51
CA MET A 309 -5.65 3.97 3.67
C MET A 309 -5.86 5.34 4.31
N GLY A 310 -5.70 5.39 5.63
CA GLY A 310 -5.47 6.63 6.35
C GLY A 310 -4.10 7.24 5.99
N PRO A 311 -3.52 8.09 6.85
CA PRO A 311 -2.22 8.71 6.56
C PRO A 311 -1.18 7.66 6.17
N CYS A 312 -0.53 7.89 5.03
CA CYS A 312 0.47 6.99 4.50
C CYS A 312 1.68 6.92 5.41
N GLY A 313 1.99 5.73 5.93
CA GLY A 313 3.21 5.51 6.70
C GLY A 313 4.49 5.46 5.85
N VAL A 314 4.36 5.53 4.51
CA VAL A 314 5.45 5.41 3.54
C VAL A 314 5.28 6.42 2.40
N ALA A 315 6.40 6.97 1.94
CA ALA A 315 6.41 8.06 0.97
C ALA A 315 6.15 7.62 -0.48
N VAL A 316 6.43 6.36 -0.81
CA VAL A 316 6.38 5.85 -2.18
C VAL A 316 5.78 4.45 -2.25
N ASP A 317 5.26 4.07 -3.42
CA ASP A 317 4.77 2.73 -3.74
C ASP A 317 5.91 1.79 -4.25
N GLN A 318 5.57 0.60 -4.72
CA GLN A 318 6.53 -0.37 -5.26
C GLN A 318 7.31 0.17 -6.47
N ARG A 319 6.77 1.12 -7.21
CA ARG A 319 7.35 1.73 -8.39
C ARG A 319 8.14 3.00 -8.09
N TYR A 320 8.27 3.38 -6.81
CA TYR A 320 8.78 4.67 -6.36
C TYR A 320 7.91 5.87 -6.75
N GLN A 321 6.63 5.63 -7.13
CA GLN A 321 5.68 6.72 -7.30
C GLN A 321 5.32 7.28 -5.93
N PRO A 322 5.29 8.62 -5.77
CA PRO A 322 4.87 9.24 -4.52
C PRO A 322 3.45 8.80 -4.16
N ARG A 323 3.26 8.42 -2.91
CA ARG A 323 1.93 8.21 -2.34
C ARG A 323 1.36 9.55 -1.93
N ASP A 324 0.08 9.75 -2.22
CA ASP A 324 -0.61 10.97 -1.82
C ASP A 324 -1.13 10.91 -0.36
N ALA A 325 -1.96 11.88 0.05
CA ALA A 325 -2.43 11.94 1.44
C ALA A 325 -3.51 10.89 1.79
N ALA A 326 -4.10 10.26 0.78
CA ALA A 326 -5.13 9.22 0.92
C ALA A 326 -4.72 7.97 0.14
N CYS A 327 -3.68 7.31 0.60
CA CYS A 327 -3.01 6.23 -0.11
C CYS A 327 -3.89 5.05 -0.49
N ASP A 328 -3.51 4.40 -1.58
CA ASP A 328 -4.05 3.12 -1.98
C ASP A 328 -3.51 1.97 -1.12
N VAL A 329 -4.34 0.99 -0.85
CA VAL A 329 -3.93 -0.24 -0.17
C VAL A 329 -3.12 -1.11 -1.13
N GLY A 330 -2.05 -1.72 -0.61
CA GLY A 330 -1.22 -2.64 -1.38
C GLY A 330 0.03 -1.99 -1.97
N ALA A 331 0.58 -2.63 -3.00
CA ALA A 331 1.89 -2.30 -3.58
C ALA A 331 1.86 -1.18 -4.61
N TYR A 332 0.70 -0.73 -5.03
CA TYR A 332 0.51 0.23 -6.13
C TYR A 332 -0.24 1.45 -5.65
N GLU A 333 0.21 2.63 -6.03
CA GLU A 333 -0.48 3.90 -5.86
C GLU A 333 -1.03 4.37 -7.19
N SER A 334 -2.33 4.56 -7.28
CA SER A 334 -2.97 5.06 -8.49
C SER A 334 -2.69 6.54 -8.68
N THR A 335 -2.42 6.91 -9.91
CA THR A 335 -2.32 8.33 -10.31
C THR A 335 -3.60 8.83 -10.96
N GLU A 336 -4.68 8.03 -10.90
CA GLU A 336 -5.96 8.44 -11.43
C GLU A 336 -6.54 9.58 -10.59
N LEU A 337 -6.91 10.67 -11.26
CA LEU A 337 -7.53 11.82 -10.61
C LEU A 337 -9.04 11.61 -10.52
N THR A 338 -9.62 11.95 -9.36
CA THR A 338 -11.08 12.10 -9.26
C THR A 338 -11.54 13.20 -10.22
N THR A 339 -12.35 12.85 -11.20
CA THR A 339 -12.90 13.80 -12.16
C THR A 339 -14.19 14.41 -11.65
N VAL A 340 -14.38 15.72 -11.92
CA VAL A 340 -15.60 16.46 -11.55
C VAL A 340 -16.32 16.93 -12.80
N ALA A 341 -17.54 16.44 -13.02
CA ALA A 341 -18.46 17.03 -13.97
C ALA A 341 -19.19 18.19 -13.29
N LEU A 342 -18.92 19.42 -13.76
CA LEU A 342 -19.45 20.65 -13.20
C LEU A 342 -20.45 21.29 -14.17
N ALA A 343 -21.64 21.64 -13.71
CA ALA A 343 -22.64 22.30 -14.51
C ALA A 343 -23.22 23.53 -13.80
N ILE A 344 -23.66 24.51 -14.57
CA ILE A 344 -24.31 25.76 -14.10
C ILE A 344 -25.72 25.81 -14.66
N ASP A 345 -26.69 26.25 -13.88
CA ASP A 345 -28.06 26.46 -14.34
C ASP A 345 -28.18 27.67 -15.30
N ARG A 346 -29.25 27.70 -16.11
CA ARG A 346 -29.47 28.74 -17.11
C ARG A 346 -29.98 30.06 -16.55
N VAL A 347 -30.47 30.04 -15.31
CA VAL A 347 -31.12 31.15 -14.65
C VAL A 347 -30.52 31.35 -13.26
N ALA A 348 -30.23 32.60 -12.92
CA ALA A 348 -29.87 33.00 -11.57
C ALA A 348 -30.83 34.04 -11.04
N THR A 349 -31.07 34.03 -9.75
CA THR A 349 -32.00 34.93 -9.07
C THR A 349 -31.27 36.13 -8.50
N LEU A 350 -31.68 37.36 -8.91
CA LEU A 350 -31.12 38.59 -8.38
C LEU A 350 -31.70 38.96 -7.03
N SER A 351 -30.89 39.55 -6.17
CA SER A 351 -31.37 40.31 -5.04
C SER A 351 -32.17 41.54 -5.50
N PRO A 352 -33.11 42.08 -4.70
CA PRO A 352 -33.91 43.25 -5.11
C PRO A 352 -33.09 44.49 -5.50
N THR A 353 -31.92 44.65 -4.93
CA THR A 353 -30.97 45.77 -5.20
C THR A 353 -29.99 45.45 -6.33
N GLY A 354 -29.93 44.21 -6.82
CA GLY A 354 -28.93 43.75 -7.76
C GLY A 354 -27.51 43.64 -7.21
N SER A 355 -27.34 43.82 -5.88
CA SER A 355 -26.01 43.72 -5.24
C SER A 355 -25.45 42.27 -5.25
N SER A 356 -26.31 41.29 -5.45
CA SER A 356 -25.93 39.86 -5.58
C SER A 356 -26.87 39.09 -6.50
N ALA A 357 -26.38 37.95 -6.98
CA ALA A 357 -27.15 36.94 -7.71
C ALA A 357 -26.94 35.56 -7.09
N VAL A 358 -28.01 34.80 -6.93
CA VAL A 358 -27.95 33.40 -6.49
C VAL A 358 -27.83 32.51 -7.71
N VAL A 359 -26.72 31.84 -7.84
CA VAL A 359 -26.41 30.89 -8.92
C VAL A 359 -26.48 29.47 -8.37
N SER A 360 -27.08 28.57 -9.14
CA SER A 360 -27.15 27.16 -8.83
C SER A 360 -26.54 26.31 -9.94
N GLY A 361 -26.23 25.09 -9.63
CA GLY A 361 -25.71 24.13 -10.58
C GLY A 361 -25.59 22.74 -9.97
N THR A 362 -24.90 21.85 -10.66
CA THR A 362 -24.66 20.49 -10.18
C THR A 362 -23.21 20.11 -10.30
N THR A 363 -22.78 19.23 -9.40
CA THR A 363 -21.51 18.50 -9.47
C THR A 363 -21.78 17.01 -9.48
N LYS A 364 -20.96 16.26 -10.21
CA LYS A 364 -20.92 14.81 -10.16
C LYS A 364 -19.46 14.40 -10.27
N CYS A 365 -18.97 13.56 -9.34
CA CYS A 365 -17.59 13.08 -9.32
C CYS A 365 -17.51 11.62 -9.77
N SER A 366 -16.35 11.20 -10.25
CA SER A 366 -16.06 9.79 -10.50
C SER A 366 -15.97 8.99 -9.19
N LEU A 367 -15.58 9.65 -8.07
CA LEU A 367 -15.51 9.07 -6.72
C LEU A 367 -16.18 9.98 -5.70
N ALA A 368 -16.71 9.38 -4.64
CA ALA A 368 -17.33 10.09 -3.52
C ALA A 368 -16.32 10.38 -2.40
N GLY A 369 -16.61 11.42 -1.60
CA GLY A 369 -15.92 11.70 -0.35
C GLY A 369 -15.04 12.96 -0.35
N ASP A 370 -14.43 13.32 -1.47
CA ASP A 370 -13.56 14.50 -1.56
C ASP A 370 -14.33 15.80 -1.37
N GLN A 371 -13.70 16.75 -0.68
CA GLN A 371 -14.22 18.11 -0.51
C GLN A 371 -13.45 19.09 -1.38
N PHE A 372 -14.16 20.04 -1.96
CA PHE A 372 -13.59 21.08 -2.80
C PHE A 372 -14.47 22.34 -2.76
N VAL A 373 -13.96 23.44 -3.32
CA VAL A 373 -14.68 24.71 -3.42
C VAL A 373 -15.12 24.90 -4.88
N VAL A 374 -16.39 25.23 -5.09
CA VAL A 374 -16.86 25.76 -6.37
C VAL A 374 -16.78 27.28 -6.32
N ALA A 375 -15.88 27.86 -7.12
CA ALA A 375 -15.78 29.28 -7.32
C ALA A 375 -16.61 29.69 -8.54
N VAL A 376 -17.53 30.63 -8.36
CA VAL A 376 -18.41 31.10 -9.42
C VAL A 376 -18.15 32.58 -9.70
N GLN A 377 -17.99 32.91 -10.97
CA GLN A 377 -17.82 34.28 -11.44
C GLN A 377 -18.95 34.66 -12.41
N ILE A 378 -19.52 35.83 -12.25
CA ILE A 378 -20.47 36.44 -13.18
C ILE A 378 -19.82 37.68 -13.82
N GLU A 379 -20.00 37.82 -15.13
CA GLU A 379 -19.68 39.04 -15.88
C GLU A 379 -20.93 39.47 -16.64
N GLN A 380 -21.41 40.66 -16.36
CA GLN A 380 -22.54 41.27 -17.08
C GLN A 380 -22.11 42.59 -17.80
N ARG A 381 -22.38 42.65 -19.09
CA ARG A 381 -22.12 43.85 -19.91
C ARG A 381 -23.39 44.62 -20.13
N GLY A 382 -23.38 45.88 -19.74
CA GLY A 382 -24.44 46.87 -19.99
C GLY A 382 -24.41 47.38 -21.41
N ALA A 383 -25.53 47.97 -21.86
CA ALA A 383 -25.63 48.61 -23.17
C ALA A 383 -24.68 49.82 -23.35
N ASP A 384 -24.28 50.44 -22.23
CA ASP A 384 -23.32 51.54 -22.13
C ASP A 384 -21.86 51.04 -22.07
N LYS A 385 -21.58 49.79 -22.35
CA LYS A 385 -20.29 49.08 -22.26
C LYS A 385 -19.74 48.97 -20.84
N THR A 386 -20.50 49.32 -19.81
CA THR A 386 -20.09 49.03 -18.43
C THR A 386 -20.07 47.54 -18.22
N VAL A 387 -19.08 47.05 -17.41
CA VAL A 387 -18.94 45.63 -17.03
C VAL A 387 -19.10 45.56 -15.53
N VAL A 388 -20.06 44.78 -15.08
CA VAL A 388 -20.26 44.41 -13.69
C VAL A 388 -19.78 42.97 -13.50
N THR A 389 -18.82 42.78 -12.60
CA THR A 389 -18.32 41.43 -12.24
C THR A 389 -18.67 41.12 -10.81
N GLY A 390 -18.73 39.83 -10.49
CA GLY A 390 -18.89 39.35 -9.12
C GLY A 390 -18.38 37.94 -8.96
N THR A 391 -18.02 37.58 -7.73
CA THR A 391 -17.53 36.26 -7.36
C THR A 391 -18.27 35.72 -6.14
N GLY A 392 -18.37 34.40 -6.05
CA GLY A 392 -18.91 33.69 -4.92
C GLY A 392 -18.28 32.31 -4.81
N PHE A 393 -18.31 31.74 -3.60
CA PHE A 393 -17.69 30.45 -3.30
C PHE A 393 -18.65 29.59 -2.49
N VAL A 394 -18.66 28.29 -2.75
CA VAL A 394 -19.41 27.30 -1.98
C VAL A 394 -18.62 26.01 -1.83
N ASN A 395 -18.63 25.44 -0.64
CA ASN A 395 -18.06 24.12 -0.40
C ASN A 395 -18.97 23.06 -1.01
N ALA A 396 -18.37 22.11 -1.68
CA ALA A 396 -19.02 20.94 -2.26
C ALA A 396 -18.30 19.68 -1.85
N THR A 397 -19.04 18.58 -1.76
CA THR A 397 -18.49 17.24 -1.52
C THR A 397 -18.74 16.39 -2.75
N CYS A 398 -17.74 15.62 -3.16
CA CYS A 398 -17.86 14.67 -4.27
C CYS A 398 -18.90 13.59 -3.96
N THR A 399 -19.82 13.41 -4.90
CA THR A 399 -20.81 12.32 -4.91
C THR A 399 -20.84 11.71 -6.30
N THR A 400 -21.02 10.40 -6.38
CA THR A 400 -21.15 9.66 -7.64
C THR A 400 -22.49 9.91 -8.34
N ASP A 401 -23.47 10.41 -7.60
CA ASP A 401 -24.70 10.97 -8.14
C ASP A 401 -24.60 12.50 -8.26
N ALA A 402 -25.43 13.10 -9.12
CA ALA A 402 -25.43 14.54 -9.27
C ALA A 402 -25.94 15.22 -7.99
N ALA A 403 -25.08 16.03 -7.37
CA ALA A 403 -25.41 16.87 -6.22
C ALA A 403 -25.59 18.33 -6.65
N THR A 404 -26.59 19.02 -6.09
CA THR A 404 -26.82 20.43 -6.35
C THR A 404 -25.99 21.31 -5.44
N TRP A 405 -25.49 22.42 -6.00
CA TRP A 405 -24.87 23.50 -5.24
C TRP A 405 -25.55 24.83 -5.53
N THR A 406 -25.47 25.74 -4.57
CA THR A 406 -26.03 27.10 -4.67
C THR A 406 -25.10 28.08 -4.02
N VAL A 407 -24.82 29.19 -4.68
CA VAL A 407 -23.91 30.22 -4.19
C VAL A 407 -24.44 31.62 -4.43
N ALA A 408 -24.27 32.51 -3.47
CA ALA A 408 -24.51 33.94 -3.65
C ALA A 408 -23.26 34.60 -4.24
N VAL A 409 -23.37 35.15 -5.43
CA VAL A 409 -22.31 35.90 -6.13
C VAL A 409 -22.52 37.39 -5.90
N SER A 410 -21.63 38.02 -5.15
CA SER A 410 -21.71 39.47 -4.85
C SER A 410 -21.05 40.30 -5.95
N ALA A 411 -21.71 41.37 -6.38
CA ALA A 411 -21.12 42.32 -7.33
C ALA A 411 -19.89 43.01 -6.72
N SER A 412 -18.77 43.02 -7.40
CA SER A 412 -17.52 43.64 -6.97
C SER A 412 -17.60 45.20 -7.00
N ALA A 413 -18.36 45.71 -7.97
CA ALA A 413 -18.69 47.17 -8.09
C ALA A 413 -20.00 47.27 -8.89
N GLY A 414 -20.83 48.27 -8.51
CA GLY A 414 -22.12 48.50 -9.13
C GLY A 414 -23.19 47.46 -8.73
N ALA A 415 -24.13 47.17 -9.61
CA ALA A 415 -25.19 46.24 -9.39
C ALA A 415 -25.53 45.46 -10.69
N PHE A 416 -25.80 44.19 -10.56
CA PHE A 416 -26.36 43.38 -11.64
C PHE A 416 -27.77 43.80 -11.98
N LYS A 417 -28.13 43.69 -13.25
CA LYS A 417 -29.46 44.01 -13.76
C LYS A 417 -30.14 42.75 -14.36
N SER A 418 -31.45 42.75 -14.40
CA SER A 418 -32.17 41.70 -15.11
C SER A 418 -31.72 41.64 -16.59
N GLY A 419 -31.41 40.45 -17.09
CA GLY A 419 -30.92 40.28 -18.46
C GLY A 419 -29.85 39.18 -18.56
N ASN A 420 -29.14 39.14 -19.67
CA ASN A 420 -28.11 38.15 -19.94
C ASN A 420 -26.79 38.51 -19.23
N ALA A 421 -26.07 37.47 -18.77
CA ALA A 421 -24.72 37.55 -18.23
C ALA A 421 -23.92 36.32 -18.67
N SER A 422 -22.61 36.42 -18.66
CA SER A 422 -21.70 35.27 -18.76
C SER A 422 -21.34 34.78 -17.35
N THR A 423 -21.32 33.49 -17.17
CA THR A 423 -20.97 32.88 -15.87
C THR A 423 -20.00 31.74 -16.08
N SER A 424 -18.99 31.67 -15.23
CA SER A 424 -18.07 30.55 -15.14
C SER A 424 -18.07 29.96 -13.72
N ALA A 425 -17.87 28.67 -13.63
CA ALA A 425 -17.64 27.97 -12.38
C ALA A 425 -16.39 27.11 -12.50
N THR A 426 -15.57 27.09 -11.46
CA THR A 426 -14.29 26.36 -11.40
C THR A 426 -14.15 25.68 -10.07
N THR A 427 -13.64 24.45 -10.05
CA THR A 427 -13.26 23.78 -8.81
C THR A 427 -11.95 24.32 -8.31
N GLN A 428 -11.86 24.61 -7.01
CA GLN A 428 -10.69 25.14 -6.33
C GLN A 428 -10.51 24.46 -4.97
N GLN A 429 -9.31 24.54 -4.38
CA GLN A 429 -9.02 24.09 -3.02
C GLN A 429 -9.43 22.63 -2.76
N GLY A 430 -9.44 21.79 -3.78
CA GLY A 430 -9.60 20.35 -3.65
C GLY A 430 -8.28 19.65 -3.37
N PRO A 431 -8.32 18.35 -3.01
CA PRO A 431 -7.12 17.56 -2.89
C PRO A 431 -6.35 17.47 -4.22
N THR A 432 -5.06 17.17 -4.15
CA THR A 432 -4.18 17.12 -5.33
C THR A 432 -4.59 16.09 -6.38
N TRP A 433 -5.30 15.05 -5.96
CA TRP A 433 -5.88 14.02 -6.84
C TRP A 433 -7.26 14.38 -7.43
N LEU A 434 -7.78 15.57 -7.15
CA LEU A 434 -8.99 16.07 -7.78
C LEU A 434 -8.63 16.81 -9.06
N ALA A 435 -9.12 16.32 -10.20
CA ALA A 435 -8.89 16.99 -11.48
C ALA A 435 -9.59 18.35 -11.50
N PRO A 436 -8.89 19.44 -11.84
CA PRO A 436 -9.52 20.75 -11.97
C PRO A 436 -10.63 20.71 -13.02
N ALA A 437 -11.80 21.23 -12.69
CA ALA A 437 -12.93 21.33 -13.61
C ALA A 437 -13.35 22.80 -13.78
N THR A 438 -13.62 23.19 -15.01
CA THR A 438 -14.14 24.52 -15.35
C THR A 438 -15.27 24.39 -16.33
N THR A 439 -16.34 25.13 -16.10
CA THR A 439 -17.46 25.25 -17.04
C THR A 439 -17.86 26.71 -17.17
N SER A 440 -18.40 27.08 -18.32
CA SER A 440 -18.92 28.42 -18.56
C SER A 440 -20.23 28.37 -19.33
N ARG A 441 -21.08 29.35 -19.07
CA ARG A 441 -22.41 29.44 -19.67
C ARG A 441 -22.90 30.86 -19.73
N SER A 442 -23.64 31.16 -20.77
CA SER A 442 -24.54 32.31 -20.79
C SER A 442 -25.79 32.03 -19.95
N MET A 443 -26.11 32.91 -19.00
CA MET A 443 -27.26 32.75 -18.11
C MET A 443 -28.15 33.99 -18.12
N LYS A 444 -29.38 33.83 -17.69
CA LYS A 444 -30.34 34.91 -17.49
C LYS A 444 -30.47 35.28 -16.03
N LEU A 445 -30.19 36.53 -15.69
CA LEU A 445 -30.43 37.08 -14.39
C LEU A 445 -31.87 37.57 -14.26
N VAL A 446 -32.61 37.14 -13.27
CA VAL A 446 -34.03 37.47 -13.07
C VAL A 446 -34.31 37.98 -11.67
N VAL A 447 -35.13 38.98 -11.54
CA VAL A 447 -35.67 39.40 -10.24
C VAL A 447 -36.87 38.48 -9.97
N PRO A 448 -36.97 37.89 -8.74
CA PRO A 448 -38.14 37.09 -8.38
C PRO A 448 -39.42 37.92 -8.58
N SER A 449 -40.44 37.33 -9.17
CA SER A 449 -41.80 37.92 -9.13
C SER A 449 -42.26 37.88 -7.67
N ALA A 450 -42.72 39.05 -7.14
CA ALA A 450 -43.30 39.19 -5.83
C ALA A 450 -44.51 38.28 -5.63
#